data_d1860949f73b1ac764252403c20aeb60
#
_entry.id   d1860949f73b1ac764252403c20aeb60
#
_cell.length_a   1.000
_cell.length_b   1.000
_cell.length_c   1.000
_cell.angle_alpha   90.00
_cell.angle_beta   90.00
_cell.angle_gamma   90.00
#
_symmetry.space_group_name_H-M   'P 1'
#
loop_
_entity.id
_entity.type
_entity.pdbx_description
1 polymer ?
#
loop_
_entity_poly.entity_id
_entity_poly.type
_entity_poly.pdbx_seq_one_letter_code
_entity_poly.pdbx_strand_id
1 'polypeptide(L)'
;SASRGGLVPEDISNANTNVEEIRYEPFAIHNWRINSRMSLETSLVYETSEIEQTGDLYNKRDFNFFRPKLDYRFDITPQLQLRALFEKIVRQISFSDFVAATDSDDNDSNTLAGNADLRPDYWWNYNLLAEYRLPSDAGVVSANLYKHEHRDFRQRIDVSTSDTDLRSAAGNVGSGEMWVAELKASVRLNMLSMPNVLLTTLAS
;
A
#
# COMPACT_ATOMS: atom_id res chain seq x y z
N SER A 1 42.98 18.39 28.31
CA SER A 1 43.15 17.23 27.43
C SER A 1 41.76 16.69 27.08
N ALA A 2 41.32 16.97 25.86
CA ALA A 2 40.08 16.39 25.37
C ALA A 2 40.34 14.91 24.99
N SER A 3 39.74 13.99 25.73
CA SER A 3 39.69 12.60 25.32
C SER A 3 38.81 12.51 24.07
N ARG A 4 39.41 12.17 22.92
CA ARG A 4 38.65 11.75 21.75
C ARG A 4 37.93 10.46 22.16
N GLY A 5 36.62 10.49 22.24
CA GLY A 5 35.81 9.29 22.36
C GLY A 5 36.11 8.36 21.21
N GLY A 6 36.73 7.23 21.50
CA GLY A 6 36.89 6.17 20.51
C GLY A 6 35.52 5.56 20.22
N LEU A 7 35.25 5.26 18.97
CA LEU A 7 34.10 4.44 18.59
C LEU A 7 34.25 3.08 19.28
N VAL A 8 33.28 2.71 20.10
CA VAL A 8 33.20 1.37 20.69
C VAL A 8 32.46 0.51 19.70
N PRO A 9 33.00 -0.64 19.27
CA PRO A 9 32.24 -1.58 18.44
C PRO A 9 31.03 -2.04 19.21
N GLU A 10 29.85 -1.87 18.64
CA GLU A 10 28.60 -2.42 19.17
C GLU A 10 28.25 -3.68 18.38
N ASP A 11 28.03 -4.79 19.09
CA ASP A 11 27.57 -6.04 18.48
C ASP A 11 26.08 -5.89 18.11
N ILE A 12 25.84 -5.65 16.83
CA ILE A 12 24.47 -5.61 16.30
C ILE A 12 24.06 -7.05 15.99
N SER A 13 23.16 -7.60 16.79
CA SER A 13 22.58 -8.91 16.52
C SER A 13 21.84 -8.91 15.18
N ASN A 14 21.99 -9.98 14.38
CA ASN A 14 21.34 -10.14 13.08
C ASN A 14 21.87 -9.18 11.99
N ALA A 15 23.13 -8.77 12.09
CA ALA A 15 23.78 -7.88 11.12
C ALA A 15 24.21 -8.62 9.83
N ASN A 16 24.51 -9.91 9.92
CA ASN A 16 24.88 -10.75 8.77
C ASN A 16 23.70 -11.65 8.41
N THR A 17 22.91 -11.20 7.46
CA THR A 17 21.67 -11.89 7.07
C THR A 17 21.60 -11.96 5.55
N ASN A 18 21.28 -13.15 5.04
CA ASN A 18 20.86 -13.37 3.66
C ASN A 18 19.38 -13.71 3.67
N VAL A 19 18.58 -13.02 2.85
CA VAL A 19 17.14 -13.25 2.72
C VAL A 19 16.84 -13.58 1.27
N GLU A 20 16.22 -14.74 1.06
CA GLU A 20 15.77 -15.20 -0.24
C GLU A 20 14.25 -15.35 -0.24
N GLU A 21 13.60 -14.99 -1.33
CA GLU A 21 12.18 -15.20 -1.53
C GLU A 21 11.94 -15.91 -2.85
N ILE A 22 11.13 -16.99 -2.79
CA ILE A 22 10.57 -17.64 -3.96
C ILE A 22 9.07 -17.40 -3.94
N ARG A 23 8.54 -16.81 -5.03
CA ARG A 23 7.13 -16.46 -5.15
C ARG A 23 6.54 -16.97 -6.45
N TYR A 24 5.33 -17.50 -6.35
CA TYR A 24 4.51 -17.90 -7.49
C TYR A 24 3.16 -17.18 -7.42
N GLU A 25 2.75 -16.59 -8.53
CA GLU A 25 1.49 -15.83 -8.63
C GLU A 25 0.68 -16.29 -9.87
N PRO A 26 0.17 -17.53 -9.90
CA PRO A 26 -0.77 -17.90 -10.95
C PRO A 26 -2.01 -17.01 -10.88
N PHE A 27 -2.49 -16.58 -12.05
CA PHE A 27 -3.63 -15.69 -12.13
C PHE A 27 -4.58 -16.07 -13.26
N ALA A 28 -5.83 -15.62 -13.12
CA ALA A 28 -6.85 -15.67 -14.17
C ALA A 28 -7.55 -14.32 -14.25
N ILE A 29 -7.81 -13.86 -15.47
CA ILE A 29 -8.54 -12.63 -15.73
C ILE A 29 -9.69 -12.96 -16.68
N HIS A 30 -10.89 -12.48 -16.35
CA HIS A 30 -12.07 -12.59 -17.19
C HIS A 30 -12.70 -11.23 -17.40
N ASN A 31 -12.88 -10.84 -18.66
CA ASN A 31 -13.53 -9.61 -19.07
C ASN A 31 -14.88 -9.93 -19.67
N TRP A 32 -15.93 -9.49 -19.02
CA TRP A 32 -17.30 -9.72 -19.45
C TRP A 32 -17.97 -8.40 -19.86
N ARG A 33 -18.30 -8.29 -21.13
CA ARG A 33 -19.17 -7.23 -21.63
C ARG A 33 -20.62 -7.68 -21.53
N ILE A 34 -21.30 -7.31 -20.44
CA ILE A 34 -22.66 -7.72 -20.13
C ILE A 34 -23.62 -7.16 -21.18
N ASN A 35 -23.45 -5.88 -21.52
CA ASN A 35 -24.15 -5.19 -22.60
C ASN A 35 -23.36 -3.94 -23.05
N SER A 36 -23.98 -3.07 -23.88
CA SER A 36 -23.32 -1.85 -24.38
C SER A 36 -22.98 -0.83 -23.30
N ARG A 37 -23.58 -0.91 -22.10
CA ARG A 37 -23.40 0.03 -20.99
C ARG A 37 -22.72 -0.58 -19.78
N MET A 38 -22.61 -1.90 -19.71
CA MET A 38 -22.12 -2.60 -18.53
C MET A 38 -20.98 -3.53 -18.88
N SER A 39 -19.92 -3.45 -18.13
CA SER A 39 -18.80 -4.40 -18.19
C SER A 39 -18.33 -4.78 -16.79
N LEU A 40 -17.84 -6.00 -16.66
CA LEU A 40 -17.26 -6.52 -15.45
C LEU A 40 -15.90 -7.16 -15.80
N GLU A 41 -14.83 -6.67 -15.18
CA GLU A 41 -13.56 -7.34 -15.14
C GLU A 41 -13.45 -8.07 -13.80
N THR A 42 -13.12 -9.35 -13.87
CA THR A 42 -12.79 -10.14 -12.69
C THR A 42 -11.36 -10.65 -12.81
N SER A 43 -10.61 -10.53 -11.77
CA SER A 43 -9.27 -11.08 -11.69
C SER A 43 -9.10 -11.84 -10.39
N LEU A 44 -8.33 -12.91 -10.49
CA LEU A 44 -8.04 -13.80 -9.39
C LEU A 44 -6.56 -14.13 -9.42
N VAL A 45 -5.87 -13.81 -8.36
CA VAL A 45 -4.47 -14.18 -8.16
C VAL A 45 -4.39 -15.09 -6.95
N TYR A 46 -3.72 -16.22 -7.09
CA TYR A 46 -3.29 -17.03 -5.95
C TYR A 46 -1.79 -16.83 -5.79
N GLU A 47 -1.41 -16.18 -4.70
CA GLU A 47 -0.02 -15.91 -4.39
C GLU A 47 0.46 -16.90 -3.33
N THR A 48 1.57 -17.55 -3.59
CA THR A 48 2.30 -18.34 -2.60
C THR A 48 3.75 -17.90 -2.60
N SER A 49 4.29 -17.60 -1.44
CA SER A 49 5.69 -17.21 -1.27
C SER A 49 6.34 -17.96 -0.12
N GLU A 50 7.60 -18.30 -0.32
CA GLU A 50 8.49 -18.85 0.70
C GLU A 50 9.62 -17.85 0.92
N ILE A 51 9.81 -17.40 2.16
CA ILE A 51 10.90 -16.51 2.55
C ILE A 51 11.82 -17.29 3.48
N GLU A 52 13.10 -17.36 3.12
CA GLU A 52 14.14 -18.00 3.92
C GLU A 52 15.19 -16.95 4.32
N GLN A 53 15.46 -16.88 5.60
CA GLN A 53 16.50 -16.06 6.20
C GLN A 53 17.62 -16.96 6.72
N THR A 54 18.85 -16.67 6.35
CA THR A 54 20.07 -17.38 6.80
C THR A 54 21.12 -16.40 7.27
N GLY A 55 22.14 -16.88 7.95
CA GLY A 55 23.21 -16.06 8.55
C GLY A 55 23.18 -16.18 10.07
N ASP A 56 23.15 -15.03 10.76
CA ASP A 56 23.12 -14.99 12.24
C ASP A 56 21.87 -15.60 12.82
N LEU A 57 20.77 -15.57 12.08
CA LEU A 57 19.49 -16.17 12.43
C LEU A 57 18.97 -16.99 11.24
N TYR A 58 18.44 -18.19 11.54
CA TYR A 58 17.72 -18.99 10.56
C TYR A 58 16.22 -18.88 10.80
N ASN A 59 15.48 -18.49 9.78
CA ASN A 59 14.02 -18.48 9.80
C ASN A 59 13.47 -18.82 8.41
N LYS A 60 12.43 -19.63 8.37
CA LYS A 60 11.75 -19.99 7.12
C LYS A 60 10.25 -19.85 7.30
N ARG A 61 9.59 -19.16 6.36
CA ARG A 61 8.17 -18.85 6.44
C ARG A 61 7.49 -18.94 5.10
N ASP A 62 6.28 -19.46 5.13
CA ASP A 62 5.40 -19.60 3.97
C ASP A 62 4.20 -18.67 4.12
N PHE A 63 3.84 -18.00 3.02
CA PHE A 63 2.66 -17.15 2.96
C PHE A 63 1.80 -17.52 1.74
N ASN A 64 0.49 -17.54 1.95
CA ASN A 64 -0.47 -17.84 0.90
C ASN A 64 -1.58 -16.79 0.93
N PHE A 65 -1.86 -16.20 -0.22
CA PHE A 65 -2.90 -15.19 -0.37
C PHE A 65 -3.76 -15.46 -1.59
N PHE A 66 -5.05 -15.38 -1.37
CA PHE A 66 -6.03 -15.31 -2.42
C PHE A 66 -6.41 -13.84 -2.61
N ARG A 67 -6.19 -13.30 -3.82
CA ARG A 67 -6.33 -11.88 -4.15
C ARG A 67 -7.37 -11.70 -5.26
N PRO A 68 -8.66 -11.64 -4.92
CA PRO A 68 -9.71 -11.35 -5.88
C PRO A 68 -9.75 -9.85 -6.20
N LYS A 69 -10.18 -9.54 -7.43
CA LYS A 69 -10.56 -8.20 -7.89
C LYS A 69 -11.82 -8.30 -8.72
N LEU A 70 -12.76 -7.40 -8.46
CA LEU A 70 -13.97 -7.16 -9.25
C LEU A 70 -14.01 -5.67 -9.60
N ASP A 71 -14.06 -5.36 -10.89
CA ASP A 71 -14.13 -4.00 -11.41
C ASP A 71 -15.35 -3.90 -12.32
N TYR A 72 -16.42 -3.31 -11.81
CA TYR A 72 -17.68 -3.14 -12.51
C TYR A 72 -17.83 -1.71 -12.99
N ARG A 73 -18.16 -1.57 -14.27
CA ARG A 73 -18.45 -0.29 -14.91
C ARG A 73 -19.87 -0.28 -15.43
N PHE A 74 -20.57 0.84 -15.19
CA PHE A 74 -21.91 1.09 -15.68
C PHE A 74 -22.04 2.51 -16.24
N ASP A 75 -22.26 2.62 -17.55
CA ASP A 75 -22.59 3.87 -18.24
C ASP A 75 -24.10 4.12 -18.13
N ILE A 76 -24.53 4.84 -17.09
CA ILE A 76 -25.94 5.15 -16.83
C ILE A 76 -26.51 5.97 -17.98
N THR A 77 -25.75 7.00 -18.39
CA THR A 77 -25.99 7.82 -19.60
C THR A 77 -24.68 7.97 -20.35
N PRO A 78 -24.65 8.56 -21.58
CA PRO A 78 -23.40 8.89 -22.24
C PRO A 78 -22.48 9.84 -21.44
N GLN A 79 -23.07 10.60 -20.50
CA GLN A 79 -22.33 11.56 -19.67
C GLN A 79 -22.03 11.04 -18.27
N LEU A 80 -22.87 10.14 -17.71
CA LEU A 80 -22.73 9.67 -16.34
C LEU A 80 -22.30 8.20 -16.30
N GLN A 81 -21.15 7.96 -15.71
CA GLN A 81 -20.58 6.63 -15.48
C GLN A 81 -20.44 6.37 -13.98
N LEU A 82 -20.78 5.16 -13.56
CA LEU A 82 -20.42 4.60 -12.25
C LEU A 82 -19.40 3.48 -12.44
N ARG A 83 -18.45 3.41 -11.51
CA ARG A 83 -17.49 2.31 -11.41
C ARG A 83 -17.40 1.85 -9.96
N ALA A 84 -17.53 0.55 -9.76
CA ALA A 84 -17.38 -0.09 -8.46
C ALA A 84 -16.21 -1.05 -8.53
N LEU A 85 -15.23 -0.87 -7.64
CA LEU A 85 -14.05 -1.71 -7.52
C LEU A 85 -14.05 -2.37 -6.14
N PHE A 86 -13.82 -3.66 -6.13
CA PHE A 86 -13.57 -4.46 -4.94
C PHE A 86 -12.32 -5.29 -5.17
N GLU A 87 -11.33 -5.20 -4.28
CA GLU A 87 -10.10 -5.95 -4.42
C GLU A 87 -9.43 -6.20 -3.07
N LYS A 88 -8.65 -7.27 -3.00
CA LYS A 88 -7.71 -7.50 -1.91
C LYS A 88 -6.30 -7.17 -2.38
N ILE A 89 -5.64 -6.26 -1.67
CA ILE A 89 -4.27 -5.85 -1.93
C ILE A 89 -3.37 -6.38 -0.81
N VAL A 90 -2.28 -7.03 -1.17
CA VAL A 90 -1.26 -7.53 -0.23
C VAL A 90 0.01 -6.71 -0.41
N ARG A 91 0.54 -6.18 0.68
CA ARG A 91 1.81 -5.46 0.70
C ARG A 91 2.91 -6.39 1.20
N GLN A 92 3.85 -6.70 0.34
CA GLN A 92 4.95 -7.60 0.64
C GLN A 92 5.88 -7.03 1.71
N ILE A 93 6.61 -7.91 2.37
CA ILE A 93 7.64 -7.55 3.35
C ILE A 93 8.88 -7.08 2.59
N SER A 94 9.50 -6.00 3.06
CA SER A 94 10.80 -5.57 2.55
C SER A 94 11.90 -6.44 3.15
N PHE A 95 12.91 -6.78 2.37
CA PHE A 95 14.07 -7.50 2.89
C PHE A 95 14.80 -6.72 3.99
N SER A 96 14.78 -5.38 3.92
CA SER A 96 15.32 -4.52 4.98
C SER A 96 14.61 -4.68 6.32
N ASP A 97 13.36 -5.17 6.34
CA ASP A 97 12.62 -5.38 7.59
C ASP A 97 13.14 -6.58 8.40
N PHE A 98 13.95 -7.45 7.79
CA PHE A 98 14.57 -8.62 8.44
C PHE A 98 15.94 -8.33 9.04
N VAL A 99 16.60 -7.25 8.63
CA VAL A 99 18.00 -6.96 8.97
C VAL A 99 18.04 -5.80 9.96
N ALA A 100 18.89 -5.94 10.99
CA ALA A 100 19.20 -4.82 11.85
C ALA A 100 20.08 -3.79 11.10
N ALA A 101 19.77 -2.52 11.27
CA ALA A 101 20.52 -1.41 10.67
C ALA A 101 20.63 -0.24 11.66
N THR A 102 21.64 0.62 11.45
CA THR A 102 21.71 1.89 12.16
C THR A 102 20.78 2.88 11.46
N ASP A 103 19.92 3.58 12.21
CA ASP A 103 19.14 4.68 11.69
C ASP A 103 20.08 5.89 11.45
N SER A 104 20.38 6.18 10.19
CA SER A 104 21.25 7.29 9.83
C SER A 104 20.59 8.66 9.97
N ASP A 105 19.26 8.70 10.08
CA ASP A 105 18.47 9.91 10.17
C ASP A 105 18.23 10.35 11.63
N ASP A 106 18.54 9.46 12.59
CA ASP A 106 18.35 9.71 14.02
C ASP A 106 19.72 9.85 14.71
N ASN A 107 19.99 11.06 15.21
CA ASN A 107 21.22 11.37 15.95
C ASN A 107 21.27 10.72 17.35
N ASP A 108 20.21 10.04 17.77
CA ASP A 108 20.05 9.52 19.14
C ASP A 108 20.47 8.05 19.31
N SER A 109 21.27 7.51 18.40
CA SER A 109 21.80 6.14 18.52
C SER A 109 20.70 5.04 18.50
N ASN A 110 19.57 5.32 17.89
CA ASN A 110 18.50 4.35 17.76
C ASN A 110 18.86 3.29 16.72
N THR A 111 18.77 2.03 17.11
CA THR A 111 19.06 0.90 16.22
C THR A 111 17.75 0.35 15.65
N LEU A 112 17.70 0.21 14.33
CA LEU A 112 16.63 -0.52 13.66
C LEU A 112 16.84 -2.00 13.84
N ALA A 113 16.03 -2.65 14.64
CA ALA A 113 16.06 -4.10 14.80
C ALA A 113 15.32 -4.76 13.63
N GLY A 114 15.86 -5.85 13.11
CA GLY A 114 15.15 -6.73 12.20
C GLY A 114 14.05 -7.47 12.93
N ASN A 115 12.93 -7.77 12.23
CA ASN A 115 11.83 -8.57 12.78
C ASN A 115 11.55 -9.77 11.88
N ALA A 116 12.07 -10.93 12.30
CA ALA A 116 11.88 -12.19 11.59
C ALA A 116 10.43 -12.71 11.63
N ASP A 117 9.58 -12.21 12.54
CA ASP A 117 8.19 -12.61 12.72
C ASP A 117 7.20 -11.73 11.95
N LEU A 118 7.71 -10.76 11.20
CA LEU A 118 6.89 -9.85 10.42
C LEU A 118 6.05 -10.63 9.37
N ARG A 119 4.80 -10.22 9.20
CA ARG A 119 3.88 -10.80 8.22
C ARG A 119 3.50 -9.76 7.17
N PRO A 120 3.26 -10.17 5.90
CA PRO A 120 2.67 -9.29 4.91
C PRO A 120 1.34 -8.74 5.43
N ASP A 121 1.17 -7.45 5.34
CA ASP A 121 -0.11 -6.82 5.63
C ASP A 121 -0.96 -6.74 4.36
N TYR A 122 -2.26 -6.71 4.54
CA TYR A 122 -3.17 -6.61 3.43
C TYR A 122 -4.39 -5.76 3.80
N TRP A 123 -5.07 -5.28 2.76
CA TRP A 123 -6.35 -4.61 2.94
C TRP A 123 -7.33 -4.97 1.85
N TRP A 124 -8.60 -4.88 2.21
CA TRP A 124 -9.70 -4.87 1.29
C TRP A 124 -9.98 -3.45 0.86
N ASN A 125 -9.98 -3.21 -0.44
CA ASN A 125 -10.31 -1.93 -1.05
C ASN A 125 -11.71 -2.02 -1.65
N TYR A 126 -12.61 -1.17 -1.17
CA TYR A 126 -13.94 -0.95 -1.70
C TYR A 126 -13.96 0.46 -2.25
N ASN A 127 -14.22 0.64 -3.53
CA ASN A 127 -14.21 1.93 -4.17
C ASN A 127 -15.45 2.12 -5.03
N LEU A 128 -16.10 3.27 -4.92
CA LEU A 128 -17.23 3.70 -5.74
C LEU A 128 -16.92 5.07 -6.34
N LEU A 129 -16.78 5.10 -7.65
CA LEU A 129 -16.51 6.31 -8.43
C LEU A 129 -17.73 6.66 -9.29
N ALA A 130 -18.23 7.88 -9.17
CA ALA A 130 -19.17 8.48 -10.10
C ALA A 130 -18.45 9.57 -10.92
N GLU A 131 -18.53 9.48 -12.24
CA GLU A 131 -17.94 10.46 -13.15
C GLU A 131 -19.02 11.06 -14.05
N TYR A 132 -19.12 12.38 -14.06
CA TYR A 132 -20.03 13.11 -14.94
C TYR A 132 -19.24 13.99 -15.90
N ARG A 133 -19.43 13.75 -17.20
CA ARG A 133 -18.87 14.55 -18.28
C ARG A 133 -19.82 15.68 -18.62
N LEU A 134 -19.32 16.89 -18.49
CA LEU A 134 -20.08 18.10 -18.80
C LEU A 134 -20.39 18.18 -20.30
N PRO A 135 -21.54 18.73 -20.68
CA PRO A 135 -21.90 18.94 -22.10
C PRO A 135 -20.84 19.77 -22.84
N SER A 136 -20.74 19.53 -24.15
CA SER A 136 -19.85 20.29 -25.06
C SER A 136 -18.36 20.23 -24.66
N ASP A 137 -17.92 19.09 -24.11
CA ASP A 137 -16.55 18.89 -23.64
C ASP A 137 -16.07 19.95 -22.63
N ALA A 138 -17.01 20.55 -21.89
CA ALA A 138 -16.71 21.58 -20.90
C ALA A 138 -15.89 21.07 -19.73
N GLY A 139 -15.84 19.74 -19.51
CA GLY A 139 -15.03 19.18 -18.45
C GLY A 139 -15.60 17.89 -17.83
N VAL A 140 -15.05 17.54 -16.69
CA VAL A 140 -15.43 16.34 -15.94
C VAL A 140 -15.54 16.68 -14.45
N VAL A 141 -16.57 16.18 -13.81
CA VAL A 141 -16.73 16.20 -12.35
C VAL A 141 -16.82 14.76 -11.88
N SER A 142 -16.07 14.41 -10.83
CA SER A 142 -16.10 13.08 -10.25
C SER A 142 -16.23 13.12 -8.74
N ALA A 143 -16.96 12.15 -8.20
CA ALA A 143 -17.05 11.86 -6.78
C ALA A 143 -16.55 10.44 -6.56
N ASN A 144 -15.61 10.27 -5.65
CA ASN A 144 -15.01 9.00 -5.29
C ASN A 144 -15.18 8.76 -3.80
N LEU A 145 -15.75 7.62 -3.44
CA LEU A 145 -15.84 7.14 -2.08
C LEU A 145 -15.11 5.81 -1.99
N TYR A 146 -14.16 5.71 -1.08
CA TYR A 146 -13.50 4.43 -0.84
C TYR A 146 -13.32 4.12 0.64
N LYS A 147 -13.33 2.82 0.91
CA LYS A 147 -13.08 2.24 2.22
C LYS A 147 -11.92 1.26 2.11
N HIS A 148 -10.95 1.37 3.01
CA HIS A 148 -9.91 0.38 3.20
C HIS A 148 -10.08 -0.31 4.55
N GLU A 149 -10.09 -1.63 4.55
CA GLU A 149 -10.05 -2.46 5.76
C GLU A 149 -8.69 -3.14 5.85
N HIS A 150 -7.82 -2.59 6.68
CA HIS A 150 -6.46 -3.09 6.89
C HIS A 150 -6.43 -4.24 7.88
N ARG A 151 -5.58 -5.23 7.59
CA ARG A 151 -5.27 -6.38 8.44
C ARG A 151 -3.77 -6.55 8.55
N ASP A 152 -3.31 -6.97 9.74
CA ASP A 152 -1.90 -7.12 10.05
C ASP A 152 -1.07 -5.86 9.73
N PHE A 153 -1.68 -4.67 9.92
CA PHE A 153 -1.11 -3.38 9.55
C PHE A 153 0.27 -3.21 10.15
N ARG A 154 1.25 -2.81 9.33
CA ARG A 154 2.64 -2.66 9.76
C ARG A 154 2.94 -1.23 10.17
N GLN A 155 3.55 -1.10 11.33
CA GLN A 155 4.09 0.17 11.84
C GLN A 155 5.43 -0.08 12.51
N ARG A 156 6.15 1.01 12.81
CA ARG A 156 7.31 0.97 13.67
C ARG A 156 6.83 0.77 15.11
N ILE A 157 7.36 -0.23 15.78
CA ILE A 157 7.09 -0.55 17.18
C ILE A 157 8.37 -0.41 18.00
N ASP A 158 8.23 -0.06 19.27
CA ASP A 158 9.31 -0.06 20.24
C ASP A 158 9.62 -1.50 20.66
N VAL A 159 10.88 -1.90 20.50
CA VAL A 159 11.43 -3.19 20.93
C VAL A 159 12.63 -3.01 21.82
N SER A 160 12.75 -1.84 22.48
CA SER A 160 13.83 -1.50 23.40
C SER A 160 13.91 -2.51 24.53
N THR A 161 15.13 -2.84 24.93
CA THR A 161 15.38 -3.75 26.07
C THR A 161 15.62 -3.01 27.38
N SER A 162 15.97 -1.72 27.28
CA SER A 162 16.18 -0.83 28.43
C SER A 162 16.11 0.64 28.01
N ASP A 163 16.08 1.55 28.97
CA ASP A 163 16.11 3.01 28.73
C ASP A 163 17.41 3.49 28.05
N THR A 164 18.45 2.67 28.03
CA THR A 164 19.75 2.96 27.42
C THR A 164 20.04 2.14 26.16
N ASP A 165 19.17 1.19 25.81
CA ASP A 165 19.24 0.37 24.59
C ASP A 165 17.92 0.55 23.83
N LEU A 166 17.80 1.69 23.17
CA LEU A 166 16.61 2.07 22.41
C LEU A 166 16.62 1.38 21.03
N ARG A 167 15.59 0.61 20.76
CA ARG A 167 15.43 -0.12 19.51
C ARG A 167 14.02 0.01 18.97
N SER A 168 13.90 0.14 17.67
CA SER A 168 12.61 0.05 16.98
C SER A 168 12.67 -0.99 15.87
N ALA A 169 11.52 -1.59 15.58
CA ALA A 169 11.40 -2.56 14.49
C ALA A 169 10.09 -2.36 13.74
N ALA A 170 10.01 -2.87 12.51
CA ALA A 170 8.72 -3.04 11.85
C ALA A 170 7.94 -4.13 12.59
N GLY A 171 6.66 -3.88 12.88
CA GLY A 171 5.79 -4.85 13.57
C GLY A 171 4.36 -4.79 13.06
N ASN A 172 3.63 -5.90 13.19
CA ASN A 172 2.22 -5.96 12.86
C ASN A 172 1.42 -5.51 14.09
N VAL A 173 0.71 -4.38 13.99
CA VAL A 173 0.02 -3.74 15.12
C VAL A 173 -1.49 -3.98 15.17
N GLY A 174 -2.02 -4.74 14.21
CA GLY A 174 -3.43 -5.11 14.22
C GLY A 174 -4.20 -4.70 12.98
N SER A 175 -5.44 -4.26 13.13
CA SER A 175 -6.35 -3.92 12.02
C SER A 175 -6.92 -2.53 12.19
N GLY A 176 -7.32 -1.92 11.08
CA GLY A 176 -7.93 -0.61 11.06
C GLY A 176 -8.81 -0.41 9.83
N GLU A 177 -9.63 0.63 9.88
CA GLU A 177 -10.48 1.04 8.78
C GLU A 177 -10.21 2.50 8.43
N MET A 178 -10.29 2.82 7.15
CA MET A 178 -10.18 4.18 6.64
C MET A 178 -11.28 4.43 5.62
N TRP A 179 -11.95 5.56 5.76
CA TRP A 179 -12.93 6.05 4.79
C TRP A 179 -12.43 7.35 4.20
N VAL A 180 -12.54 7.50 2.89
CA VAL A 180 -12.18 8.72 2.18
C VAL A 180 -13.23 9.05 1.16
N ALA A 181 -13.64 10.32 1.13
CA ALA A 181 -14.49 10.90 0.10
C ALA A 181 -13.72 11.98 -0.64
N GLU A 182 -13.66 11.87 -1.97
CA GLU A 182 -12.98 12.84 -2.82
C GLU A 182 -13.94 13.44 -3.84
N LEU A 183 -13.89 14.73 -4.03
CA LEU A 183 -14.54 15.44 -5.12
C LEU A 183 -13.48 16.06 -6.02
N LYS A 184 -13.53 15.75 -7.31
CA LYS A 184 -12.63 16.31 -8.32
C LYS A 184 -13.46 16.98 -9.40
N ALA A 185 -13.05 18.17 -9.82
CA ALA A 185 -13.61 18.83 -10.98
C ALA A 185 -12.49 19.37 -11.86
N SER A 186 -12.64 19.17 -13.16
CA SER A 186 -11.76 19.75 -14.19
C SER A 186 -12.67 20.38 -15.24
N VAL A 187 -12.71 21.71 -15.29
CA VAL A 187 -13.69 22.47 -16.08
C VAL A 187 -12.96 23.49 -16.96
N ARG A 188 -13.27 23.51 -18.24
CA ARG A 188 -12.83 24.56 -19.18
C ARG A 188 -13.69 25.79 -18.99
N LEU A 189 -13.07 26.94 -18.86
CA LEU A 189 -13.78 28.22 -18.64
C LEU A 189 -14.29 28.89 -19.92
N ASN A 190 -14.66 28.09 -20.91
CA ASN A 190 -15.22 28.60 -22.20
C ASN A 190 -16.47 29.46 -21.95
N MET A 191 -17.29 29.09 -20.96
CA MET A 191 -18.51 29.83 -20.61
C MET A 191 -18.22 31.23 -20.05
N LEU A 192 -16.99 31.49 -19.57
CA LEU A 192 -16.52 32.77 -19.07
C LEU A 192 -15.67 33.52 -20.10
N SER A 193 -15.77 33.13 -21.39
CA SER A 193 -14.97 33.69 -22.49
C SER A 193 -13.47 33.48 -22.31
N MET A 194 -13.07 32.44 -21.59
CA MET A 194 -11.67 32.05 -21.34
C MET A 194 -11.38 30.64 -21.92
N PRO A 195 -11.36 30.47 -23.26
CA PRO A 195 -11.34 29.14 -23.89
C PRO A 195 -10.05 28.36 -23.66
N ASN A 196 -8.98 29.00 -23.24
CA ASN A 196 -7.67 28.39 -23.00
C ASN A 196 -7.39 28.14 -21.50
N VAL A 197 -8.39 28.36 -20.63
CA VAL A 197 -8.23 28.19 -19.20
C VAL A 197 -8.96 26.92 -18.74
N LEU A 198 -8.23 26.05 -18.05
CA LEU A 198 -8.72 24.86 -17.37
C LEU A 198 -8.62 25.08 -15.87
N LEU A 199 -9.74 24.99 -15.16
CA LEU A 199 -9.78 24.98 -13.70
C LEU A 199 -9.82 23.55 -13.22
N THR A 200 -8.89 23.18 -12.34
CA THR A 200 -8.89 21.86 -11.67
C THR A 200 -8.95 22.08 -10.17
N THR A 201 -9.85 21.37 -9.49
CA THR A 201 -9.98 21.38 -8.03
C THR A 201 -10.11 19.96 -7.50
N LEU A 202 -9.60 19.78 -6.28
CA LEU A 202 -9.72 18.56 -5.50
C LEU A 202 -10.12 18.94 -4.07
N ALA A 203 -11.10 18.26 -3.52
CA ALA A 203 -11.47 18.29 -2.12
C ALA A 203 -11.52 16.84 -1.59
N SER A 204 -10.91 16.60 -0.43
CA SER A 204 -10.88 15.31 0.25
C SER A 204 -11.05 15.49 1.75
#